data_470cd6546e40fbf68e1833137fee2dd8
#
_entry.id   470cd6546e40fbf68e1833137fee2dd8
#
_cell.length_a   1.000
_cell.length_b   1.000
_cell.length_c   1.000
_cell.angle_alpha   90.00
_cell.angle_beta   90.00
_cell.angle_gamma   90.00
#
_symmetry.space_group_name_H-M   'P 1'
#
loop_
_entity.id
_entity.type
_entity.pdbx_description
1 polymer ?
#
loop_
_entity_poly.entity_id
_entity_poly.type
_entity_poly.pdbx_seq_one_letter_code
_entity_poly.pdbx_strand_id
1 'polypeptide(L)'
;MGIEEQVAVIKRGVIDLINEKELRDKLARSLARKKPLRVKLGMDPTAPDLHLGHTVVLQKLKQFQELGHVAIFLIGDFTGMIGDPTGRNETRPALTREEIMANAETYKKQVFKILDPDRTEIRYNSEWFEKITAADMIRLCAQYTMARIMEREDFRNRFQNNMPISIHEFLYPLVQGYDSVALEADVELGGHDQIFNLFVGRDIQKAYGQESQVLVTVP
;
A
#
# COMPACT_ATOMS: atom_id res chain seq x y z
N MET A 1 8.94 -13.48 -21.09
CA MET A 1 9.62 -14.05 -19.89
C MET A 1 8.70 -15.08 -19.28
N GLY A 2 9.21 -16.28 -18.94
CA GLY A 2 8.45 -17.35 -18.31
C GLY A 2 8.15 -17.07 -16.82
N ILE A 3 7.27 -17.89 -16.21
CA ILE A 3 6.87 -17.69 -14.80
C ILE A 3 8.08 -17.78 -13.87
N GLU A 4 8.94 -18.80 -14.06
CA GLU A 4 10.11 -19.01 -13.19
C GLU A 4 11.10 -17.84 -13.25
N GLU A 5 11.32 -17.30 -14.45
CA GLU A 5 12.20 -16.14 -14.64
C GLU A 5 11.61 -14.89 -13.95
N GLN A 6 10.30 -14.68 -14.07
CA GLN A 6 9.63 -13.56 -13.40
C GLN A 6 9.71 -13.69 -11.88
N VAL A 7 9.42 -14.88 -11.33
CA VAL A 7 9.52 -15.16 -9.89
C VAL A 7 10.95 -14.92 -9.38
N ALA A 8 11.97 -15.35 -10.13
CA ALA A 8 13.37 -15.15 -9.76
C ALA A 8 13.74 -13.65 -9.71
N VAL A 9 13.24 -12.83 -10.65
CA VAL A 9 13.43 -11.38 -10.62
C VAL A 9 12.70 -10.75 -9.44
N ILE A 10 11.43 -11.13 -9.23
CA ILE A 10 10.60 -10.58 -8.14
C ILE A 10 11.21 -10.88 -6.77
N LYS A 11 11.74 -12.08 -6.56
CA LYS A 11 12.34 -12.50 -5.26
C LYS A 11 13.65 -11.81 -4.92
N ARG A 12 14.33 -11.19 -5.88
CA ARG A 12 15.62 -10.55 -5.64
C ARG A 12 15.47 -9.35 -4.70
N GLY A 13 16.14 -9.38 -3.54
CA GLY A 13 16.14 -8.30 -2.56
C GLY A 13 14.81 -8.12 -1.81
N VAL A 14 13.99 -9.17 -1.75
CA VAL A 14 12.73 -9.22 -1.02
C VAL A 14 12.97 -9.78 0.38
N ILE A 15 12.34 -9.19 1.39
CA ILE A 15 12.30 -9.74 2.76
C ILE A 15 11.16 -10.75 2.85
N ASP A 16 9.93 -10.33 2.52
CA ASP A 16 8.76 -11.20 2.55
C ASP A 16 8.10 -11.29 1.19
N LEU A 17 7.70 -12.51 0.82
CA LEU A 17 6.83 -12.79 -0.31
C LEU A 17 5.65 -13.63 0.18
N ILE A 18 4.49 -13.02 0.31
CA ILE A 18 3.29 -13.66 0.86
C ILE A 18 2.16 -13.63 -0.17
N ASN A 19 1.88 -14.76 -0.82
CA ASN A 19 2.69 -15.96 -0.80
C ASN A 19 3.15 -16.31 -2.23
N GLU A 20 4.24 -17.06 -2.35
CA GLU A 20 4.84 -17.41 -3.64
C GLU A 20 3.90 -18.24 -4.52
N LYS A 21 3.10 -19.14 -3.93
CA LYS A 21 2.14 -19.95 -4.71
C LYS A 21 1.08 -19.08 -5.36
N GLU A 22 0.49 -18.15 -4.60
CA GLU A 22 -0.49 -17.21 -5.15
C GLU A 22 0.11 -16.32 -6.25
N LEU A 23 1.38 -15.88 -6.08
CA LEU A 23 2.09 -15.13 -7.11
C LEU A 23 2.20 -15.94 -8.41
N ARG A 24 2.61 -17.20 -8.32
CA ARG A 24 2.71 -18.10 -9.47
C ARG A 24 1.38 -18.31 -10.17
N ASP A 25 0.32 -18.51 -9.39
CA ASP A 25 -1.04 -18.69 -9.90
C ASP A 25 -1.53 -17.41 -10.63
N LYS A 26 -1.26 -16.23 -10.06
CA LYS A 26 -1.58 -14.92 -10.68
C LYS A 26 -0.77 -14.69 -11.96
N LEU A 27 0.53 -14.98 -11.96
CA LEU A 27 1.39 -14.87 -13.15
C LEU A 27 0.93 -15.81 -14.27
N ALA A 28 0.58 -17.05 -13.93
CA ALA A 28 0.07 -18.01 -14.91
C ALA A 28 -1.22 -17.51 -15.57
N ARG A 29 -2.16 -17.00 -14.78
CA ARG A 29 -3.40 -16.41 -15.31
C ARG A 29 -3.15 -15.15 -16.14
N SER A 30 -2.22 -14.29 -15.70
CA SER A 30 -1.81 -13.09 -16.42
C SER A 30 -1.29 -13.43 -17.81
N LEU A 31 -0.39 -14.39 -17.92
CA LEU A 31 0.17 -14.85 -19.18
C LEU A 31 -0.90 -15.48 -20.08
N ALA A 32 -1.72 -16.39 -19.53
CA ALA A 32 -2.77 -17.08 -20.29
C ALA A 32 -3.82 -16.10 -20.84
N ARG A 33 -4.19 -15.08 -20.08
CA ARG A 33 -5.20 -14.08 -20.46
C ARG A 33 -4.63 -12.85 -21.16
N LYS A 34 -3.31 -12.74 -21.26
CA LYS A 34 -2.59 -11.54 -21.75
C LYS A 34 -3.03 -10.28 -21.00
N LYS A 35 -3.37 -10.42 -19.72
CA LYS A 35 -3.77 -9.32 -18.83
C LYS A 35 -2.68 -9.12 -17.79
N PRO A 36 -1.96 -7.97 -17.78
CA PRO A 36 -0.90 -7.69 -16.80
C PRO A 36 -1.46 -7.65 -15.37
N LEU A 37 -0.62 -8.01 -14.39
CA LEU A 37 -0.95 -7.82 -12.98
C LEU A 37 -0.94 -6.32 -12.64
N ARG A 38 -1.81 -5.93 -11.70
CA ARG A 38 -1.88 -4.60 -11.13
C ARG A 38 -1.04 -4.57 -9.84
N VAL A 39 0.07 -3.85 -9.89
CA VAL A 39 1.07 -3.80 -8.81
C VAL A 39 1.03 -2.45 -8.15
N LYS A 40 0.53 -2.39 -6.92
CA LYS A 40 0.34 -1.17 -6.13
C LYS A 40 1.56 -0.89 -5.25
N LEU A 41 1.94 0.37 -5.20
CA LEU A 41 2.80 0.95 -4.17
C LEU A 41 2.16 2.25 -3.70
N GLY A 42 1.77 2.32 -2.42
CA GLY A 42 1.23 3.52 -1.80
C GLY A 42 2.28 4.29 -1.03
N MET A 43 2.26 5.61 -1.14
CA MET A 43 3.07 6.51 -0.32
C MET A 43 2.28 7.75 0.08
N ASP A 44 2.33 8.09 1.36
CA ASP A 44 1.78 9.34 1.87
C ASP A 44 2.79 10.48 1.64
N PRO A 45 2.40 11.59 1.04
CA PRO A 45 3.28 12.71 0.75
C PRO A 45 3.53 13.57 2.00
N THR A 46 4.16 12.97 3.02
CA THR A 46 4.37 13.56 4.36
C THR A 46 5.57 14.48 4.45
N ALA A 47 6.37 14.57 3.40
CA ALA A 47 7.53 15.45 3.26
C ALA A 47 7.66 15.87 1.78
N PRO A 48 8.36 17.00 1.48
CA PRO A 48 8.51 17.45 0.10
C PRO A 48 9.28 16.48 -0.81
N ASP A 49 10.24 15.74 -0.25
CA ASP A 49 11.16 14.93 -1.03
C ASP A 49 11.16 13.45 -0.65
N LEU A 50 11.33 12.60 -1.66
CA LEU A 50 11.66 11.20 -1.48
C LEU A 50 13.13 11.07 -1.05
N HIS A 51 13.40 10.19 -0.10
CA HIS A 51 14.78 9.85 0.30
C HIS A 51 15.21 8.50 -0.28
N LEU A 52 16.50 8.16 -0.14
CA LEU A 52 17.06 6.93 -0.71
C LEU A 52 16.34 5.65 -0.28
N GLY A 53 15.78 5.59 0.93
CA GLY A 53 14.98 4.46 1.38
C GLY A 53 13.76 4.18 0.46
N HIS A 54 13.09 5.23 0.00
CA HIS A 54 11.98 5.07 -0.95
C HIS A 54 12.41 4.50 -2.30
N THR A 55 13.67 4.74 -2.72
CA THR A 55 14.15 4.22 -4.01
C THR A 55 14.23 2.71 -4.03
N VAL A 56 14.39 2.05 -2.89
CA VAL A 56 14.45 0.58 -2.80
C VAL A 56 13.13 -0.04 -3.27
N VAL A 57 12.01 0.40 -2.70
CA VAL A 57 10.70 -0.11 -3.09
C VAL A 57 10.26 0.37 -4.48
N LEU A 58 10.66 1.59 -4.89
CA LEU A 58 10.43 2.09 -6.26
C LEU A 58 11.18 1.25 -7.31
N GLN A 59 12.41 0.82 -7.02
CA GLN A 59 13.14 -0.10 -7.89
C GLN A 59 12.45 -1.47 -7.98
N LYS A 60 11.81 -1.93 -6.90
CA LYS A 60 11.00 -3.14 -6.94
C LYS A 60 9.78 -2.96 -7.86
N LEU A 61 9.08 -1.84 -7.75
CA LEU A 61 7.95 -1.52 -8.64
C LEU A 61 8.41 -1.44 -10.11
N LYS A 62 9.58 -0.83 -10.37
CA LYS A 62 10.18 -0.80 -11.70
C LYS A 62 10.45 -2.21 -12.26
N GLN A 63 10.93 -3.14 -11.44
CA GLN A 63 11.12 -4.53 -11.87
C GLN A 63 9.81 -5.15 -12.37
N PHE A 64 8.69 -4.94 -11.68
CA PHE A 64 7.38 -5.39 -12.16
C PHE A 64 6.97 -4.71 -13.47
N GLN A 65 7.24 -3.42 -13.60
CA GLN A 65 6.99 -2.67 -14.82
C GLN A 65 7.80 -3.22 -16.00
N GLU A 66 9.08 -3.54 -15.80
CA GLU A 66 9.97 -4.14 -16.80
C GLU A 66 9.50 -5.55 -17.20
N LEU A 67 8.87 -6.29 -16.28
CA LEU A 67 8.25 -7.59 -16.56
C LEU A 67 6.93 -7.48 -17.34
N GLY A 68 6.44 -6.27 -17.58
CA GLY A 68 5.23 -6.00 -18.36
C GLY A 68 3.95 -5.86 -17.56
N HIS A 69 4.06 -5.73 -16.23
CA HIS A 69 2.94 -5.48 -15.34
C HIS A 69 2.61 -3.98 -15.23
N VAL A 70 1.40 -3.67 -14.78
CA VAL A 70 0.96 -2.28 -14.54
C VAL A 70 1.51 -1.81 -13.22
N ALA A 71 2.39 -0.82 -13.25
CA ALA A 71 2.85 -0.13 -12.05
C ALA A 71 1.81 0.92 -11.63
N ILE A 72 1.30 0.82 -10.41
CA ILE A 72 0.38 1.79 -9.82
C ILE A 72 1.10 2.48 -8.67
N PHE A 73 1.42 3.75 -8.86
CA PHE A 73 1.93 4.59 -7.79
C PHE A 73 0.78 5.37 -7.17
N LEU A 74 0.37 4.95 -5.97
CA LEU A 74 -0.71 5.56 -5.23
C LEU A 74 -0.17 6.64 -4.31
N ILE A 75 -0.64 7.84 -4.49
CA ILE A 75 -0.40 8.96 -3.59
C ILE A 75 -1.50 8.97 -2.54
N GLY A 76 -1.10 8.80 -1.28
CA GLY A 76 -1.98 8.79 -0.13
C GLY A 76 -2.34 10.21 0.32
N ASP A 77 -3.07 10.95 -0.50
CA ASP A 77 -3.48 12.32 -0.16
C ASP A 77 -4.60 12.34 0.89
N PHE A 78 -5.44 11.33 0.94
CA PHE A 78 -6.42 11.15 2.02
C PHE A 78 -5.79 10.53 3.26
N THR A 79 -4.99 9.46 3.11
CA THR A 79 -4.30 8.81 4.24
C THR A 79 -3.28 9.73 4.90
N GLY A 80 -2.63 10.60 4.15
CA GLY A 80 -1.72 11.61 4.68
C GLY A 80 -2.38 12.58 5.67
N MET A 81 -3.69 12.83 5.55
CA MET A 81 -4.45 13.61 6.53
C MET A 81 -4.70 12.84 7.84
N ILE A 82 -4.75 11.51 7.79
CA ILE A 82 -4.86 10.65 8.99
C ILE A 82 -3.48 10.55 9.67
N GLY A 83 -2.43 10.33 8.89
CA GLY A 83 -1.07 10.07 9.33
C GLY A 83 -0.84 8.60 9.70
N ASP A 84 0.19 8.01 9.10
CA ASP A 84 0.60 6.63 9.38
C ASP A 84 1.11 6.50 10.81
N PRO A 85 0.48 5.68 11.66
CA PRO A 85 0.94 5.42 13.02
C PRO A 85 2.14 4.48 13.11
N THR A 86 2.59 3.87 12.00
CA THR A 86 3.67 2.86 11.98
C THR A 86 4.95 3.37 12.63
N GLY A 87 5.44 2.62 13.64
CA GLY A 87 6.69 2.91 14.34
C GLY A 87 6.70 4.23 15.13
N ARG A 88 5.54 4.78 15.45
CA ARG A 88 5.40 6.04 16.19
C ARG A 88 5.01 5.84 17.63
N ASN A 89 5.60 6.66 18.50
CA ASN A 89 5.23 6.74 19.91
C ASN A 89 4.18 7.84 20.18
N GLU A 90 3.93 8.70 19.20
CA GLU A 90 3.02 9.84 19.30
C GLU A 90 2.19 9.99 18.03
N THR A 91 0.99 10.56 18.16
CA THR A 91 0.14 10.89 17.02
C THR A 91 0.82 11.96 16.17
N ARG A 92 0.91 11.72 14.86
CA ARG A 92 1.49 12.68 13.90
C ARG A 92 0.55 13.90 13.76
N PRO A 93 1.07 15.13 13.74
CA PRO A 93 0.26 16.27 13.33
C PRO A 93 -0.29 16.04 11.92
N ALA A 94 -1.59 16.27 11.75
CA ALA A 94 -2.23 16.20 10.45
C ALA A 94 -1.67 17.31 9.55
N LEU A 95 -1.29 16.97 8.32
CA LEU A 95 -0.95 17.96 7.30
C LEU A 95 -2.22 18.57 6.73
N THR A 96 -2.14 19.80 6.29
CA THR A 96 -3.21 20.44 5.53
C THR A 96 -3.30 19.82 4.13
N ARG A 97 -4.48 19.94 3.50
CA ARG A 97 -4.68 19.46 2.12
C ARG A 97 -3.72 20.14 1.15
N GLU A 98 -3.45 21.43 1.35
CA GLU A 98 -2.55 22.22 0.51
C GLU A 98 -1.11 21.72 0.60
N GLU A 99 -0.64 21.42 1.82
CA GLU A 99 0.70 20.84 2.03
C GLU A 99 0.84 19.46 1.39
N ILE A 100 -0.18 18.60 1.55
CA ILE A 100 -0.23 17.27 0.95
C ILE A 100 -0.18 17.36 -0.57
N MET A 101 -0.97 18.24 -1.18
CA MET A 101 -0.99 18.39 -2.64
C MET A 101 0.32 18.97 -3.18
N ALA A 102 0.93 19.91 -2.48
CA ALA A 102 2.25 20.45 -2.85
C ALA A 102 3.32 19.35 -2.82
N ASN A 103 3.34 18.51 -1.77
CA ASN A 103 4.26 17.39 -1.66
C ASN A 103 3.97 16.29 -2.71
N ALA A 104 2.69 16.03 -3.04
CA ALA A 104 2.29 15.07 -4.06
C ALA A 104 2.87 15.40 -5.43
N GLU A 105 2.87 16.68 -5.80
CA GLU A 105 3.46 17.13 -7.07
C GLU A 105 4.98 16.92 -7.13
N THR A 106 5.69 17.06 -6.01
CA THR A 106 7.13 16.76 -5.96
C THR A 106 7.38 15.25 -6.02
N TYR A 107 6.59 14.43 -5.33
CA TYR A 107 6.66 12.97 -5.40
C TYR A 107 6.49 12.47 -6.82
N LYS A 108 5.47 12.92 -7.52
CA LYS A 108 5.21 12.57 -8.92
C LYS A 108 6.40 12.87 -9.83
N LYS A 109 7.01 14.05 -9.69
CA LYS A 109 8.20 14.42 -10.47
C LYS A 109 9.41 13.53 -10.14
N GLN A 110 9.59 13.16 -8.89
CA GLN A 110 10.72 12.37 -8.43
C GLN A 110 10.57 10.89 -8.79
N VAL A 111 9.38 10.33 -8.68
CA VAL A 111 9.07 8.95 -9.04
C VAL A 111 9.39 8.67 -10.51
N PHE A 112 9.11 9.60 -11.41
CA PHE A 112 9.42 9.46 -12.83
C PHE A 112 10.92 9.56 -13.19
N LYS A 113 11.81 9.81 -12.23
CA LYS A 113 13.24 9.57 -12.39
C LYS A 113 13.61 8.07 -12.36
N ILE A 114 12.71 7.24 -11.82
CA ILE A 114 12.90 5.80 -11.67
C ILE A 114 11.94 5.03 -12.55
N LEU A 115 10.64 5.35 -12.50
CA LEU A 115 9.59 4.68 -13.25
C LEU A 115 9.39 5.31 -14.63
N ASP A 116 8.98 4.48 -15.58
CA ASP A 116 8.54 4.93 -16.90
C ASP A 116 7.16 5.59 -16.79
N PRO A 117 7.00 6.89 -17.12
CA PRO A 117 5.73 7.60 -17.00
C PRO A 117 4.62 7.02 -17.89
N ASP A 118 4.96 6.51 -19.08
CA ASP A 118 3.98 5.97 -20.02
C ASP A 118 3.40 4.60 -19.57
N ARG A 119 4.03 3.98 -18.57
CA ARG A 119 3.69 2.66 -18.04
C ARG A 119 3.37 2.69 -16.54
N THR A 120 3.13 3.87 -15.98
CA THR A 120 2.80 4.07 -14.57
C THR A 120 1.45 4.77 -14.44
N GLU A 121 0.53 4.14 -13.72
CA GLU A 121 -0.70 4.79 -13.28
C GLU A 121 -0.42 5.58 -12.00
N ILE A 122 -0.57 6.90 -12.03
CA ILE A 122 -0.59 7.72 -10.82
C ILE A 122 -2.04 7.81 -10.34
N ARG A 123 -2.28 7.42 -9.10
CA ARG A 123 -3.61 7.44 -8.49
C ARG A 123 -3.56 8.18 -7.16
N TYR A 124 -4.69 8.72 -6.75
CA TYR A 124 -4.87 9.40 -5.48
C TYR A 124 -5.99 8.71 -4.70
N ASN A 125 -5.81 8.44 -3.41
CA ASN A 125 -6.85 7.74 -2.69
C ASN A 125 -8.06 8.62 -2.33
N SER A 126 -7.95 9.94 -2.44
CA SER A 126 -9.11 10.84 -2.46
C SER A 126 -10.11 10.52 -3.60
N GLU A 127 -9.67 9.91 -4.71
CA GLU A 127 -10.54 9.54 -5.83
C GLU A 127 -11.76 8.69 -5.41
N TRP A 128 -11.59 7.86 -4.40
CA TRP A 128 -12.66 7.04 -3.83
C TRP A 128 -13.10 7.50 -2.45
N PHE A 129 -12.19 7.97 -1.57
CA PHE A 129 -12.56 8.35 -0.21
C PHE A 129 -13.41 9.61 -0.14
N GLU A 130 -13.30 10.56 -1.07
CA GLU A 130 -14.22 11.70 -1.15
C GLU A 130 -15.67 11.32 -1.53
N LYS A 131 -15.86 10.10 -2.07
CA LYS A 131 -17.19 9.57 -2.46
C LYS A 131 -17.77 8.63 -1.42
N ILE A 132 -16.96 8.12 -0.50
CA ILE A 132 -17.37 7.22 0.58
C ILE A 132 -18.24 7.99 1.57
N THR A 133 -19.42 7.46 1.85
CA THR A 133 -20.31 8.01 2.87
C THR A 133 -19.90 7.57 4.27
N ALA A 134 -20.44 8.24 5.31
CA ALA A 134 -20.26 7.78 6.69
C ALA A 134 -20.76 6.34 6.89
N ALA A 135 -21.82 5.93 6.20
CA ALA A 135 -22.33 4.55 6.26
C ALA A 135 -21.34 3.55 5.62
N ASP A 136 -20.66 3.95 4.54
CA ASP A 136 -19.61 3.12 3.91
C ASP A 136 -18.40 2.98 4.81
N MET A 137 -18.00 4.06 5.50
CA MET A 137 -16.90 4.02 6.46
C MET A 137 -17.22 3.08 7.63
N ILE A 138 -18.46 3.12 8.16
CA ILE A 138 -18.90 2.19 9.20
C ILE A 138 -18.85 0.74 8.68
N ARG A 139 -19.28 0.49 7.43
CA ARG A 139 -19.19 -0.84 6.82
C ARG A 139 -17.73 -1.31 6.68
N LEU A 140 -16.83 -0.42 6.30
CA LEU A 140 -15.39 -0.72 6.24
C LEU A 140 -14.85 -1.09 7.63
N CYS A 141 -15.14 -0.27 8.65
CA CYS A 141 -14.72 -0.53 10.03
C CYS A 141 -15.27 -1.88 10.56
N ALA A 142 -16.47 -2.29 10.15
CA ALA A 142 -17.08 -3.56 10.56
C ALA A 142 -16.36 -4.80 9.97
N GLN A 143 -15.47 -4.65 8.99
CA GLN A 143 -14.72 -5.77 8.42
C GLN A 143 -13.50 -6.20 9.26
N TYR A 144 -13.13 -5.42 10.28
CA TYR A 144 -11.96 -5.69 11.09
C TYR A 144 -12.24 -5.46 12.58
N THR A 145 -11.60 -6.22 13.44
CA THR A 145 -11.83 -6.08 14.89
C THR A 145 -10.72 -5.27 15.55
N MET A 146 -11.07 -4.56 16.62
CA MET A 146 -10.09 -3.87 17.47
C MET A 146 -9.01 -4.84 17.99
N ALA A 147 -9.38 -6.09 18.33
CA ALA A 147 -8.43 -7.09 18.78
C ALA A 147 -7.34 -7.36 17.74
N ARG A 148 -7.72 -7.46 16.46
CA ARG A 148 -6.78 -7.63 15.35
C ARG A 148 -5.88 -6.42 15.15
N ILE A 149 -6.42 -5.20 15.25
CA ILE A 149 -5.62 -3.97 15.15
C ILE A 149 -4.60 -3.90 16.30
N MET A 150 -4.96 -4.34 17.49
CA MET A 150 -4.08 -4.39 18.66
C MET A 150 -2.99 -5.48 18.59
N GLU A 151 -2.99 -6.36 17.59
CA GLU A 151 -1.86 -7.27 17.31
C GLU A 151 -0.62 -6.48 16.83
N ARG A 152 -0.82 -5.30 16.30
CA ARG A 152 0.25 -4.41 15.87
C ARG A 152 1.07 -3.95 17.08
N GLU A 153 2.39 -4.11 17.01
CA GLU A 153 3.30 -3.96 18.13
C GLU A 153 3.28 -2.55 18.73
N ASP A 154 3.27 -1.52 17.89
CA ASP A 154 3.26 -0.12 18.33
C ASP A 154 1.97 0.24 19.09
N PHE A 155 0.80 -0.18 18.60
CA PHE A 155 -0.46 0.02 19.34
C PHE A 155 -0.47 -0.74 20.67
N ARG A 156 0.00 -1.99 20.67
CA ARG A 156 0.09 -2.78 21.89
C ARG A 156 1.00 -2.12 22.92
N ASN A 157 2.18 -1.68 22.51
CA ASN A 157 3.15 -1.02 23.37
C ASN A 157 2.60 0.30 23.93
N ARG A 158 1.98 1.12 23.09
CA ARG A 158 1.35 2.38 23.55
C ARG A 158 0.21 2.11 24.54
N PHE A 159 -0.65 1.14 24.25
CA PHE A 159 -1.76 0.76 25.15
C PHE A 159 -1.25 0.25 26.50
N GLN A 160 -0.25 -0.63 26.52
CA GLN A 160 0.32 -1.17 27.76
C GLN A 160 1.02 -0.10 28.61
N ASN A 161 1.56 0.93 27.99
CA ASN A 161 2.24 2.04 28.65
C ASN A 161 1.31 3.23 28.94
N ASN A 162 -0.01 3.07 28.81
CA ASN A 162 -1.01 4.13 28.96
C ASN A 162 -0.73 5.38 28.11
N MET A 163 -0.09 5.19 26.95
CA MET A 163 0.13 6.27 25.98
C MET A 163 -1.14 6.50 25.13
N PRO A 164 -1.46 7.74 24.78
CA PRO A 164 -2.68 8.03 24.03
C PRO A 164 -2.63 7.39 22.64
N ILE A 165 -3.76 6.82 22.21
CA ILE A 165 -4.01 6.33 20.85
C ILE A 165 -5.32 6.96 20.40
N SER A 166 -5.27 7.76 19.35
CA SER A 166 -6.45 8.41 18.81
C SER A 166 -7.24 7.44 17.91
N ILE A 167 -8.57 7.56 17.92
CA ILE A 167 -9.44 6.64 17.17
C ILE A 167 -9.13 6.64 15.67
N HIS A 168 -8.78 7.79 15.08
CA HIS A 168 -8.46 7.88 13.65
C HIS A 168 -7.22 7.05 13.28
N GLU A 169 -6.29 6.81 14.21
CA GLU A 169 -5.12 5.98 13.96
C GLU A 169 -5.51 4.51 13.69
N PHE A 170 -6.61 4.03 14.29
CA PHE A 170 -7.14 2.69 13.99
C PHE A 170 -7.79 2.60 12.61
N LEU A 171 -8.21 3.73 12.05
CA LEU A 171 -8.78 3.76 10.70
C LEU A 171 -7.71 3.68 9.62
N TYR A 172 -6.48 4.13 9.88
CA TYR A 172 -5.42 4.19 8.89
C TYR A 172 -5.20 2.85 8.16
N PRO A 173 -4.97 1.71 8.86
CA PRO A 173 -4.76 0.42 8.17
C PRO A 173 -5.98 -0.03 7.35
N LEU A 174 -7.20 0.31 7.78
CA LEU A 174 -8.42 -0.03 7.06
C LEU A 174 -8.58 0.79 5.78
N VAL A 175 -8.27 2.08 5.87
CA VAL A 175 -8.28 3.00 4.74
C VAL A 175 -7.23 2.58 3.71
N GLN A 176 -5.98 2.35 4.14
CA GLN A 176 -4.93 1.81 3.27
C GLN A 176 -5.32 0.46 2.66
N GLY A 177 -5.97 -0.41 3.44
CA GLY A 177 -6.44 -1.71 2.96
C GLY A 177 -7.52 -1.59 1.87
N TYR A 178 -8.42 -0.62 2.00
CA TYR A 178 -9.45 -0.35 1.00
C TYR A 178 -8.90 0.18 -0.32
N ASP A 179 -7.75 0.86 -0.31
CA ASP A 179 -7.05 1.25 -1.54
C ASP A 179 -6.80 0.04 -2.45
N SER A 180 -6.46 -1.11 -1.87
CA SER A 180 -6.26 -2.34 -2.64
C SER A 180 -7.54 -2.89 -3.26
N VAL A 181 -8.69 -2.68 -2.59
CA VAL A 181 -10.01 -2.98 -3.13
C VAL A 181 -10.35 -2.06 -4.30
N ALA A 182 -10.19 -0.75 -4.11
CA ALA A 182 -10.50 0.25 -5.12
C ALA A 182 -9.65 0.10 -6.38
N LEU A 183 -8.40 -0.31 -6.21
CA LEU A 183 -7.45 -0.52 -7.30
C LEU A 183 -7.48 -1.94 -7.89
N GLU A 184 -8.24 -2.87 -7.30
CA GLU A 184 -8.19 -4.30 -7.67
C GLU A 184 -6.74 -4.80 -7.75
N ALA A 185 -5.95 -4.50 -6.71
CA ALA A 185 -4.53 -4.78 -6.71
C ALA A 185 -4.25 -6.30 -6.66
N ASP A 186 -3.39 -6.78 -7.57
CA ASP A 186 -2.92 -8.17 -7.57
C ASP A 186 -1.71 -8.37 -6.66
N VAL A 187 -0.88 -7.32 -6.55
CA VAL A 187 0.35 -7.30 -5.73
C VAL A 187 0.42 -5.95 -5.04
N GLU A 188 0.81 -5.95 -3.77
CA GLU A 188 1.14 -4.73 -3.04
C GLU A 188 2.59 -4.77 -2.56
N LEU A 189 3.32 -3.67 -2.82
CA LEU A 189 4.70 -3.47 -2.39
C LEU A 189 4.74 -2.55 -1.16
N GLY A 190 5.70 -2.80 -0.28
CA GLY A 190 5.96 -1.92 0.86
C GLY A 190 7.32 -2.16 1.49
N GLY A 191 7.72 -1.33 2.44
CA GLY A 191 8.77 -1.64 3.38
C GLY A 191 8.33 -2.74 4.34
N HIS A 192 9.28 -3.47 4.93
CA HIS A 192 8.96 -4.52 5.90
C HIS A 192 8.19 -3.99 7.12
N ASP A 193 8.42 -2.75 7.50
CA ASP A 193 7.69 -2.03 8.55
C ASP A 193 6.19 -1.91 8.28
N GLN A 194 5.77 -1.97 7.00
CA GLN A 194 4.38 -1.87 6.56
C GLN A 194 3.64 -3.22 6.56
N ILE A 195 4.31 -4.32 6.91
CA ILE A 195 3.76 -5.68 6.72
C ILE A 195 2.37 -5.87 7.34
N PHE A 196 2.12 -5.27 8.51
CA PHE A 196 0.81 -5.33 9.18
C PHE A 196 -0.29 -4.69 8.31
N ASN A 197 -0.04 -3.47 7.82
CA ASN A 197 -1.00 -2.75 6.98
C ASN A 197 -1.28 -3.50 5.67
N LEU A 198 -0.25 -4.11 5.09
CA LEU A 198 -0.38 -4.93 3.88
C LEU A 198 -1.25 -6.17 4.12
N PHE A 199 -1.14 -6.82 5.28
CA PHE A 199 -2.03 -7.94 5.66
C PHE A 199 -3.47 -7.47 5.81
N VAL A 200 -3.71 -6.31 6.43
CA VAL A 200 -5.05 -5.71 6.51
C VAL A 200 -5.63 -5.55 5.10
N GLY A 201 -4.84 -5.10 4.12
CA GLY A 201 -5.26 -4.99 2.72
C GLY A 201 -5.75 -6.31 2.14
N ARG A 202 -5.06 -7.42 2.42
CA ARG A 202 -5.49 -8.77 2.00
C ARG A 202 -6.84 -9.17 2.61
N ASP A 203 -6.99 -8.90 3.91
CA ASP A 203 -8.22 -9.24 4.64
C ASP A 203 -9.40 -8.41 4.14
N ILE A 204 -9.20 -7.11 3.90
CA ILE A 204 -10.25 -6.21 3.37
C ILE A 204 -10.64 -6.62 1.95
N GLN A 205 -9.69 -6.92 1.04
CA GLN A 205 -10.03 -7.44 -0.29
C GLN A 205 -10.90 -8.68 -0.21
N LYS A 206 -10.56 -9.64 0.66
CA LYS A 206 -11.35 -10.85 0.86
C LYS A 206 -12.76 -10.54 1.39
N ALA A 207 -12.89 -9.61 2.34
CA ALA A 207 -14.18 -9.18 2.87
C ALA A 207 -15.07 -8.51 1.81
N TYR A 208 -14.44 -7.86 0.81
CA TYR A 208 -15.13 -7.28 -0.35
C TYR A 208 -15.27 -8.24 -1.53
N GLY A 209 -15.02 -9.54 -1.34
CA GLY A 209 -15.22 -10.58 -2.35
C GLY A 209 -14.17 -10.62 -3.46
N GLN A 210 -13.02 -9.98 -3.24
CA GLN A 210 -11.88 -10.02 -4.15
C GLN A 210 -10.88 -11.11 -3.75
N GLU A 211 -10.08 -11.57 -4.72
CA GLU A 211 -8.91 -12.38 -4.44
C GLU A 211 -7.84 -11.53 -3.76
N SER A 212 -7.28 -12.03 -2.66
CA SER A 212 -6.25 -11.29 -1.93
C SER A 212 -5.01 -11.03 -2.79
N GLN A 213 -4.44 -9.86 -2.66
CA GLN A 213 -3.17 -9.48 -3.27
C GLN A 213 -2.00 -10.26 -2.68
N VAL A 214 -0.94 -10.41 -3.46
CA VAL A 214 0.35 -10.90 -2.99
C VAL A 214 1.10 -9.74 -2.34
N LEU A 215 1.75 -9.99 -1.20
CA LEU A 215 2.58 -8.99 -0.53
C LEU A 215 4.05 -9.22 -0.86
N VAL A 216 4.72 -8.14 -1.20
CA VAL A 216 6.17 -8.15 -1.45
C VAL A 216 6.79 -7.01 -0.64
N THR A 217 7.58 -7.35 0.37
CA THR A 217 8.26 -6.35 1.19
C THR A 217 9.75 -6.29 0.90
N VAL A 218 10.30 -5.11 1.05
CA VAL A 218 11.73 -4.81 0.92
C VAL A 218 12.25 -4.18 2.22
N PRO A 219 13.59 -4.11 2.41
CA PRO A 219 14.19 -3.46 3.58
C PRO A 219 13.72 -2.03 3.79
#